data_cd267f1b37d1ab93c90e59c6e0be3279
#
_entry.id   cd267f1b37d1ab93c90e59c6e0be3279
#
_cell.length_a   1.000
_cell.length_b   1.000
_cell.length_c   1.000
_cell.angle_alpha   90.00
_cell.angle_beta   90.00
_cell.angle_gamma   90.00
#
_symmetry.space_group_name_H-M   'P 1'
#
loop_
_entity.id
_entity.type
_entity.pdbx_description
1 polymer ?
#
loop_
_entity_poly.entity_id
_entity_poly.type
_entity_poly.pdbx_seq_one_letter_code
_entity_poly.pdbx_strand_id
1 'polypeptide(L)'
;MSRKTQTADEIRGNLFRHLGWHAAQRDDIKVAQAIHQGEELDAVFGLEEVGLMDEFWHFLKLVGIFPLLEAIQIPAIERVLIPVVLFILLYFLRALLGIESMNALPLLLFTNTAAMTLLGFNAYQIANGFTKRGDALRKNKQKQGPLTAQCLAQNICKLTVKQMEALLNGVVHRLAAFGIFAEEIAVVIDGSKLETTEKFEGRGCLRLERRVKEKGTGRLVTIDVFLFGWKVIVLMDIRTRIPLAAKVVKIQEYEGAYLLPLLRQAQANLGQYARIVKVVADRIYLDGEDLWELNQMGILFVVIAREGMAVREDALALARLSPNVAERKRVVRHGHGSQQTREELVTQVIGVEGLTTYDQYGTAEHTRQHNRKDFQSNPINAVVVDLWDNEPSGRVYLTNGPVDHPLEAFDDYDDRSTVENGLWREAKQAWDFEHYPQRNEAGVVVHVFFTLVVMALATAYRLWKEREEKAPEEPFTVSLLKGQGARAWRRELKAENRDKVIVFVQEHYGIFHVAEFSVLAGLRIRAMGIPPELGSPADILARYGLSP
;
A
#
# COMPACT_ATOMS: atom_id res chain seq x y z
N MET A 1 13.22 -29.63 -39.52
CA MET A 1 12.62 -28.33 -39.88
C MET A 1 13.42 -27.22 -39.24
N SER A 2 14.06 -26.36 -40.06
CA SER A 2 14.81 -25.20 -39.59
C SER A 2 13.81 -24.21 -38.94
N ARG A 3 13.93 -23.96 -37.65
CA ARG A 3 13.13 -22.92 -36.96
C ARG A 3 13.50 -21.56 -37.57
N LYS A 4 12.58 -20.95 -38.32
CA LYS A 4 12.72 -19.56 -38.76
C LYS A 4 13.01 -18.69 -37.52
N THR A 5 14.15 -18.03 -37.54
CA THR A 5 14.52 -17.11 -36.46
C THR A 5 13.75 -15.81 -36.68
N GLN A 6 12.85 -15.45 -35.80
CA GLN A 6 12.14 -14.18 -35.87
C GLN A 6 13.11 -13.00 -35.78
N THR A 7 12.89 -12.00 -36.60
CA THR A 7 13.62 -10.73 -36.52
C THR A 7 13.17 -9.92 -35.28
N ALA A 8 13.98 -8.94 -34.88
CA ALA A 8 13.60 -8.04 -33.79
C ALA A 8 12.30 -7.28 -34.08
N ASP A 9 12.02 -6.98 -35.35
CA ASP A 9 10.80 -6.28 -35.75
C ASP A 9 9.58 -7.20 -35.78
N GLU A 10 9.73 -8.47 -36.13
CA GLU A 10 8.68 -9.47 -36.00
C GLU A 10 8.32 -9.71 -34.50
N ILE A 11 9.34 -9.76 -33.64
CA ILE A 11 9.13 -9.87 -32.20
C ILE A 11 8.38 -8.66 -31.66
N ARG A 12 8.78 -7.44 -32.09
CA ARG A 12 8.06 -6.21 -31.75
C ARG A 12 6.62 -6.23 -32.24
N GLY A 13 6.41 -6.55 -33.51
CA GLY A 13 5.09 -6.60 -34.12
C GLY A 13 4.16 -7.57 -33.35
N ASN A 14 4.67 -8.75 -32.99
CA ASN A 14 3.93 -9.71 -32.21
C ASN A 14 3.68 -9.23 -30.78
N LEU A 15 4.63 -8.51 -30.17
CA LEU A 15 4.49 -7.94 -28.86
C LEU A 15 3.39 -6.85 -28.82
N PHE A 16 3.42 -5.91 -29.77
CA PHE A 16 2.42 -4.86 -29.88
C PHE A 16 1.02 -5.39 -30.22
N ARG A 17 0.94 -6.47 -30.96
CA ARG A 17 -0.33 -7.13 -31.30
C ARG A 17 -0.98 -7.81 -30.09
N HIS A 18 -0.18 -8.19 -29.08
CA HIS A 18 -0.61 -8.88 -27.87
C HIS A 18 -0.18 -8.12 -26.59
N LEU A 19 -0.38 -6.79 -26.57
CA LEU A 19 -0.16 -5.99 -25.37
C LEU A 19 -1.26 -6.27 -24.35
N GLY A 20 -1.23 -7.47 -23.84
CA GLY A 20 -1.94 -7.91 -22.67
C GLY A 20 -3.42 -7.62 -22.70
N TRP A 21 -3.91 -7.32 -21.54
CA TRP A 21 -5.26 -6.93 -21.26
C TRP A 21 -5.79 -5.74 -22.10
N HIS A 22 -4.93 -5.00 -22.84
CA HIS A 22 -5.36 -3.96 -23.79
C HIS A 22 -5.81 -4.54 -25.11
N ALA A 23 -5.13 -5.58 -25.58
CA ALA A 23 -5.51 -6.24 -26.81
C ALA A 23 -6.66 -7.21 -26.58
N ALA A 24 -6.67 -7.92 -25.44
CA ALA A 24 -7.76 -8.82 -25.08
C ALA A 24 -8.82 -8.07 -24.26
N GLN A 25 -10.02 -7.96 -24.82
CA GLN A 25 -11.18 -7.39 -24.12
C GLN A 25 -12.06 -8.51 -23.56
N ARG A 26 -12.59 -8.32 -22.37
CA ARG A 26 -13.57 -9.24 -21.82
C ARG A 26 -14.90 -9.10 -22.56
N ASP A 27 -15.34 -10.19 -23.17
CA ASP A 27 -16.64 -10.31 -23.80
C ASP A 27 -17.12 -11.75 -23.66
N ASP A 28 -17.75 -12.03 -22.53
CA ASP A 28 -18.22 -13.37 -22.19
C ASP A 28 -19.22 -13.89 -23.22
N ILE A 29 -20.07 -13.04 -23.80
CA ILE A 29 -21.09 -13.43 -24.78
C ILE A 29 -20.42 -13.87 -26.09
N LYS A 30 -19.53 -13.03 -26.61
CA LYS A 30 -18.81 -13.33 -27.86
C LYS A 30 -17.97 -14.59 -27.76
N VAL A 31 -17.26 -14.76 -26.64
CA VAL A 31 -16.44 -15.94 -26.40
C VAL A 31 -17.31 -17.19 -26.20
N ALA A 32 -18.44 -17.08 -25.50
CA ALA A 32 -19.40 -18.20 -25.37
C ALA A 32 -19.94 -18.63 -26.74
N GLN A 33 -20.25 -17.68 -27.63
CA GLN A 33 -20.70 -17.97 -29.00
C GLN A 33 -19.62 -18.70 -29.79
N ALA A 34 -18.37 -18.23 -29.73
CA ALA A 34 -17.24 -18.88 -30.39
C ALA A 34 -17.01 -20.31 -29.89
N ILE A 35 -17.09 -20.54 -28.56
CA ILE A 35 -16.99 -21.88 -27.97
C ILE A 35 -18.12 -22.78 -28.50
N HIS A 36 -19.35 -22.27 -28.49
CA HIS A 36 -20.52 -23.05 -28.91
C HIS A 36 -20.49 -23.40 -30.41
N GLN A 37 -19.94 -22.51 -31.25
CA GLN A 37 -19.75 -22.74 -32.69
C GLN A 37 -18.59 -23.64 -33.00
N GLY A 38 -17.77 -24.05 -32.02
CA GLY A 38 -16.61 -24.87 -32.20
C GLY A 38 -15.45 -24.16 -32.88
N GLU A 39 -15.34 -22.83 -32.71
CA GLU A 39 -14.19 -22.06 -33.20
C GLU A 39 -12.90 -22.48 -32.49
N GLU A 40 -11.75 -22.27 -33.14
CA GLU A 40 -10.45 -22.53 -32.55
C GLU A 40 -10.19 -21.57 -31.37
N LEU A 41 -9.95 -22.11 -30.20
CA LEU A 41 -9.62 -21.37 -28.99
C LEU A 41 -8.12 -21.14 -28.91
N ASP A 42 -7.69 -19.88 -28.69
CA ASP A 42 -6.27 -19.55 -28.56
C ASP A 42 -5.67 -20.13 -27.28
N ALA A 43 -6.40 -20.11 -26.17
CA ALA A 43 -5.98 -20.67 -24.90
C ALA A 43 -7.15 -20.85 -23.92
N VAL A 44 -7.03 -21.83 -23.03
CA VAL A 44 -7.94 -22.06 -21.90
C VAL A 44 -7.09 -22.34 -20.64
N PHE A 45 -7.33 -21.60 -19.57
CA PHE A 45 -6.61 -21.75 -18.31
C PHE A 45 -7.57 -21.78 -17.12
N GLY A 46 -7.17 -22.45 -16.02
CA GLY A 46 -7.87 -22.33 -14.75
C GLY A 46 -7.73 -20.90 -14.19
N LEU A 47 -8.82 -20.31 -13.79
CA LEU A 47 -8.81 -18.94 -13.25
C LEU A 47 -8.17 -18.88 -11.86
N GLU A 48 -8.10 -19.97 -11.09
CA GLU A 48 -7.41 -20.03 -9.81
C GLU A 48 -5.93 -19.64 -9.91
N GLU A 49 -5.29 -19.86 -11.07
CA GLU A 49 -3.91 -19.50 -11.32
C GLU A 49 -3.72 -17.98 -11.55
N VAL A 50 -4.78 -17.28 -11.95
CA VAL A 50 -4.80 -15.84 -12.26
C VAL A 50 -5.95 -15.09 -11.57
N GLY A 51 -6.63 -15.75 -10.65
CA GLY A 51 -7.92 -15.32 -10.10
C GLY A 51 -8.01 -13.94 -9.50
N LEU A 52 -6.89 -13.39 -9.03
CA LEU A 52 -6.79 -11.98 -8.64
C LEU A 52 -6.93 -11.02 -9.81
N MET A 53 -6.76 -11.51 -11.04
CA MET A 53 -6.48 -10.64 -12.17
C MET A 53 -7.75 -10.11 -12.83
N ASP A 54 -8.89 -10.81 -12.74
CA ASP A 54 -10.08 -10.38 -13.47
C ASP A 54 -10.79 -9.20 -12.79
N GLU A 55 -11.31 -9.38 -11.60
CA GLU A 55 -12.05 -8.31 -10.90
C GLU A 55 -11.14 -7.16 -10.48
N PHE A 56 -9.95 -7.49 -9.98
CA PHE A 56 -8.98 -6.47 -9.61
C PHE A 56 -8.50 -5.68 -10.84
N TRP A 57 -8.25 -6.34 -11.98
CA TRP A 57 -7.95 -5.67 -13.24
C TRP A 57 -9.12 -4.80 -13.71
N HIS A 58 -10.36 -5.29 -13.59
CA HIS A 58 -11.54 -4.48 -13.89
C HIS A 58 -11.59 -3.22 -13.03
N PHE A 59 -11.38 -3.36 -11.73
CA PHE A 59 -11.28 -2.22 -10.83
C PHE A 59 -10.18 -1.24 -11.24
N LEU A 60 -8.97 -1.72 -11.58
CA LEU A 60 -7.87 -0.86 -12.05
C LEU A 60 -8.23 -0.10 -13.35
N LYS A 61 -9.00 -0.73 -14.24
CA LYS A 61 -9.55 -0.06 -15.44
C LYS A 61 -10.55 1.04 -15.06
N LEU A 62 -11.49 0.74 -14.19
CA LEU A 62 -12.50 1.70 -13.72
C LEU A 62 -11.86 2.93 -13.10
N VAL A 63 -10.84 2.74 -12.27
CA VAL A 63 -10.09 3.82 -11.63
C VAL A 63 -9.15 4.54 -12.61
N GLY A 64 -8.86 3.97 -13.76
CA GLY A 64 -7.96 4.56 -14.77
C GLY A 64 -6.48 4.46 -14.41
N ILE A 65 -6.07 3.35 -13.79
CA ILE A 65 -4.66 3.14 -13.37
C ILE A 65 -3.76 2.80 -14.56
N PHE A 66 -4.24 2.05 -15.53
CA PHE A 66 -3.41 1.60 -16.65
C PHE A 66 -2.81 2.72 -17.48
N PRO A 67 -3.54 3.82 -17.81
CA PRO A 67 -2.93 4.96 -18.49
C PRO A 67 -1.77 5.59 -17.72
N LEU A 68 -1.78 5.55 -16.38
CA LEU A 68 -0.65 6.02 -15.56
C LEU A 68 0.57 5.11 -15.73
N LEU A 69 0.36 3.80 -15.77
CA LEU A 69 1.45 2.82 -15.93
C LEU A 69 2.05 2.89 -17.35
N GLU A 70 1.23 3.10 -18.36
CA GLU A 70 1.64 3.22 -19.76
C GLU A 70 2.41 4.52 -20.04
N ALA A 71 2.07 5.60 -19.36
CA ALA A 71 2.75 6.88 -19.49
C ALA A 71 4.19 6.85 -18.98
N ILE A 72 4.57 5.84 -18.19
CA ILE A 72 5.91 5.72 -17.63
C ILE A 72 6.89 5.31 -18.73
N GLN A 73 7.90 6.15 -18.95
CA GLN A 73 9.00 5.89 -19.86
C GLN A 73 10.29 5.64 -19.08
N ILE A 74 11.15 4.78 -19.58
CA ILE A 74 12.50 4.57 -19.04
C ILE A 74 13.52 4.97 -20.11
N PRO A 75 13.93 6.25 -20.18
CA PRO A 75 14.84 6.75 -21.22
C PRO A 75 16.18 6.03 -21.26
N ALA A 76 16.63 5.48 -20.14
CA ALA A 76 17.86 4.71 -20.04
C ALA A 76 17.80 3.32 -20.74
N ILE A 77 16.65 2.93 -21.30
CA ILE A 77 16.53 1.74 -22.15
C ILE A 77 16.66 2.18 -23.61
N GLU A 78 17.88 2.11 -24.14
CA GLU A 78 18.17 2.54 -25.52
C GLU A 78 17.48 1.66 -26.57
N ARG A 79 17.38 0.35 -26.31
CA ARG A 79 16.76 -0.62 -27.22
C ARG A 79 15.57 -1.29 -26.58
N VAL A 80 14.38 -0.82 -26.91
CA VAL A 80 13.12 -1.36 -26.41
C VAL A 80 12.73 -2.60 -27.21
N LEU A 81 13.01 -3.79 -26.67
CA LEU A 81 12.49 -5.07 -27.19
C LEU A 81 11.21 -5.49 -26.48
N ILE A 82 11.09 -5.14 -25.20
CA ILE A 82 9.94 -5.37 -24.34
C ILE A 82 9.41 -4.00 -23.95
N PRO A 83 8.13 -3.67 -24.19
CA PRO A 83 7.53 -2.42 -23.72
C PRO A 83 7.76 -2.19 -22.24
N VAL A 84 8.03 -0.94 -21.87
CA VAL A 84 8.31 -0.56 -20.47
C VAL A 84 7.16 -0.96 -19.56
N VAL A 85 5.93 -0.80 -20.01
CA VAL A 85 4.72 -1.17 -19.26
C VAL A 85 4.73 -2.64 -18.81
N LEU A 86 5.29 -3.56 -19.61
CA LEU A 86 5.37 -4.97 -19.22
C LEU A 86 6.37 -5.21 -18.08
N PHE A 87 7.46 -4.47 -17.99
CA PHE A 87 8.35 -4.52 -16.83
C PHE A 87 7.62 -4.02 -15.57
N ILE A 88 6.83 -2.95 -15.72
CA ILE A 88 6.05 -2.36 -14.61
C ILE A 88 4.98 -3.34 -14.16
N LEU A 89 4.19 -3.90 -15.06
CA LEU A 89 3.14 -4.86 -14.74
C LEU A 89 3.69 -6.16 -14.13
N LEU A 90 4.81 -6.68 -14.62
CA LEU A 90 5.45 -7.85 -14.03
C LEU A 90 5.94 -7.58 -12.59
N TYR A 91 6.49 -6.40 -12.36
CA TYR A 91 6.94 -6.03 -11.01
C TYR A 91 5.76 -5.75 -10.08
N PHE A 92 4.71 -5.14 -10.59
CA PHE A 92 3.45 -4.94 -9.90
C PHE A 92 2.84 -6.29 -9.47
N LEU A 93 2.78 -7.26 -10.39
CA LEU A 93 2.32 -8.61 -10.08
C LEU A 93 3.19 -9.34 -9.05
N ARG A 94 4.51 -9.15 -9.10
CA ARG A 94 5.40 -9.66 -8.06
C ARG A 94 4.93 -9.21 -6.67
N ALA A 95 4.72 -7.91 -6.49
CA ALA A 95 4.26 -7.35 -5.21
C ALA A 95 2.85 -7.84 -4.88
N LEU A 96 1.92 -7.81 -5.84
CA LEU A 96 0.53 -8.23 -5.66
C LEU A 96 0.42 -9.70 -5.22
N LEU A 97 1.19 -10.59 -5.83
CA LEU A 97 1.20 -12.02 -5.53
C LEU A 97 2.03 -12.39 -4.28
N GLY A 98 2.76 -11.43 -3.70
CA GLY A 98 3.61 -11.65 -2.54
C GLY A 98 4.80 -12.56 -2.85
N ILE A 99 5.43 -12.37 -3.99
CA ILE A 99 6.63 -13.10 -4.37
C ILE A 99 7.85 -12.42 -3.76
N GLU A 100 8.36 -12.99 -2.67
CA GLU A 100 9.41 -12.38 -1.84
C GLU A 100 10.71 -12.16 -2.60
N SER A 101 11.16 -13.17 -3.34
CA SER A 101 12.47 -13.15 -3.99
C SER A 101 12.38 -12.96 -5.50
N MET A 102 13.26 -12.12 -6.04
CA MET A 102 13.44 -12.04 -7.50
C MET A 102 13.81 -13.40 -8.10
N ASN A 103 14.55 -14.24 -7.37
CA ASN A 103 14.92 -15.57 -7.81
C ASN A 103 13.75 -16.56 -7.87
N ALA A 104 12.64 -16.29 -7.18
CA ALA A 104 11.43 -17.09 -7.22
C ALA A 104 10.53 -16.78 -8.43
N LEU A 105 10.70 -15.61 -9.07
CA LEU A 105 9.90 -15.19 -10.21
C LEU A 105 9.86 -16.22 -11.36
N PRO A 106 10.97 -16.85 -11.76
CA PRO A 106 10.94 -17.86 -12.81
C PRO A 106 10.02 -19.05 -12.50
N LEU A 107 9.88 -19.40 -11.23
CA LEU A 107 9.07 -20.55 -10.80
C LEU A 107 7.62 -20.17 -10.50
N LEU A 108 7.39 -18.98 -9.95
CA LEU A 108 6.07 -18.59 -9.42
C LEU A 108 5.27 -17.68 -10.35
N LEU A 109 5.95 -16.93 -11.25
CA LEU A 109 5.29 -15.99 -12.14
C LEU A 109 5.56 -16.29 -13.62
N PHE A 110 6.83 -16.39 -14.04
CA PHE A 110 7.16 -16.47 -15.47
C PHE A 110 6.76 -17.82 -16.11
N THR A 111 6.61 -18.86 -15.32
CA THR A 111 6.08 -20.16 -15.76
C THR A 111 4.55 -20.24 -15.69
N ASN A 112 3.89 -19.27 -15.05
CA ASN A 112 2.44 -19.18 -15.06
C ASN A 112 1.99 -18.66 -16.44
N THR A 113 1.66 -19.61 -17.32
CA THR A 113 1.30 -19.32 -18.72
C THR A 113 0.06 -18.45 -18.79
N ALA A 114 -0.92 -18.69 -17.92
CA ALA A 114 -2.15 -17.90 -17.88
C ALA A 114 -1.88 -16.43 -17.54
N ALA A 115 -1.09 -16.16 -16.49
CA ALA A 115 -0.70 -14.80 -16.12
C ALA A 115 0.11 -14.11 -17.24
N MET A 116 1.05 -14.83 -17.86
CA MET A 116 1.85 -14.28 -18.94
C MET A 116 1.00 -14.00 -20.20
N THR A 117 0.05 -14.86 -20.52
CA THR A 117 -0.89 -14.64 -21.65
C THR A 117 -1.79 -13.43 -21.37
N LEU A 118 -2.31 -13.31 -20.15
CA LEU A 118 -3.13 -12.16 -19.74
C LEU A 118 -2.34 -10.84 -19.83
N LEU A 119 -1.04 -10.86 -19.54
CA LEU A 119 -0.14 -9.71 -19.73
C LEU A 119 0.19 -9.42 -21.22
N GLY A 120 -0.17 -10.32 -22.15
CA GLY A 120 0.02 -10.15 -23.57
C GLY A 120 1.26 -10.82 -24.15
N PHE A 121 1.91 -11.70 -23.40
CA PHE A 121 2.94 -12.56 -23.97
C PHE A 121 2.28 -13.71 -24.72
N ASN A 122 2.67 -13.93 -25.97
CA ASN A 122 2.20 -15.09 -26.72
C ASN A 122 2.96 -16.37 -26.32
N ALA A 123 2.43 -17.53 -26.74
CA ALA A 123 3.01 -18.84 -26.40
C ALA A 123 4.49 -18.99 -26.83
N TYR A 124 4.87 -18.40 -27.98
CA TYR A 124 6.26 -18.42 -28.44
C TYR A 124 7.19 -17.62 -27.52
N GLN A 125 6.76 -16.42 -27.11
CA GLN A 125 7.52 -15.55 -26.21
C GLN A 125 7.68 -16.19 -24.83
N ILE A 126 6.62 -16.80 -24.30
CA ILE A 126 6.64 -17.52 -23.03
C ILE A 126 7.62 -18.70 -23.10
N ALA A 127 7.57 -19.47 -24.19
CA ALA A 127 8.40 -20.67 -24.35
C ALA A 127 9.88 -20.34 -24.67
N ASN A 128 10.15 -19.33 -25.46
CA ASN A 128 11.47 -19.09 -26.06
C ASN A 128 12.14 -17.77 -25.61
N GLY A 129 11.37 -16.81 -25.04
CA GLY A 129 11.85 -15.47 -24.71
C GLY A 129 12.09 -14.61 -25.96
N PHE A 130 12.76 -13.46 -25.77
CA PHE A 130 12.87 -12.42 -26.80
C PHE A 130 14.21 -12.36 -27.55
N THR A 131 15.23 -13.10 -27.14
CA THR A 131 16.57 -12.97 -27.73
C THR A 131 17.24 -14.32 -27.95
N LYS A 132 18.07 -14.40 -29.02
CA LYS A 132 18.92 -15.57 -29.28
C LYS A 132 19.90 -15.89 -28.15
N ARG A 133 20.36 -14.89 -27.39
CA ARG A 133 21.21 -15.10 -26.19
C ARG A 133 20.50 -15.88 -25.10
N GLY A 134 19.17 -15.69 -24.96
CA GLY A 134 18.34 -16.50 -24.09
C GLY A 134 18.37 -17.99 -24.47
N ASP A 135 18.37 -18.32 -25.76
CA ASP A 135 18.41 -19.70 -26.25
C ASP A 135 19.74 -20.40 -25.96
N ALA A 136 20.89 -19.72 -26.07
CA ALA A 136 22.20 -20.29 -25.75
C ALA A 136 22.36 -20.55 -24.22
N LEU A 137 21.87 -19.66 -23.38
CA LEU A 137 21.88 -19.81 -21.92
C LEU A 137 20.88 -20.87 -21.43
N ARG A 138 19.82 -21.13 -22.20
CA ARG A 138 18.74 -22.05 -21.86
C ARG A 138 19.02 -23.52 -22.19
N LYS A 139 19.98 -23.79 -23.04
CA LYS A 139 20.33 -25.18 -23.40
C LYS A 139 20.63 -26.07 -22.18
N ASN A 140 21.04 -25.47 -21.07
CA ASN A 140 21.41 -26.17 -19.84
C ASN A 140 20.61 -25.73 -18.58
N LYS A 141 19.52 -24.95 -18.69
CA LYS A 141 18.72 -24.49 -17.55
C LYS A 141 17.23 -24.61 -17.85
N GLN A 142 16.42 -24.83 -16.82
CA GLN A 142 14.97 -24.79 -16.90
C GLN A 142 14.50 -23.48 -17.55
N LYS A 143 13.53 -23.58 -18.45
CA LYS A 143 12.91 -22.41 -19.10
C LYS A 143 12.41 -21.43 -18.04
N GLN A 144 12.77 -20.16 -18.15
CA GLN A 144 12.48 -19.13 -17.15
C GLN A 144 11.39 -18.14 -17.61
N GLY A 145 10.57 -18.53 -18.60
CA GLY A 145 9.53 -17.68 -19.18
C GLY A 145 10.06 -16.60 -20.15
N PRO A 146 9.31 -15.52 -20.39
CA PRO A 146 9.62 -14.55 -21.46
C PRO A 146 10.89 -13.73 -21.19
N LEU A 147 11.30 -13.57 -19.94
CA LEU A 147 12.51 -12.85 -19.54
C LEU A 147 13.13 -13.46 -18.29
N THR A 148 14.33 -13.01 -17.91
CA THR A 148 14.98 -13.43 -16.65
C THR A 148 14.65 -12.45 -15.53
N ALA A 149 14.65 -12.93 -14.27
CA ALA A 149 14.50 -12.09 -13.08
C ALA A 149 15.53 -10.96 -13.03
N GLN A 150 16.77 -11.23 -13.46
CA GLN A 150 17.82 -10.21 -13.56
C GLN A 150 17.47 -9.12 -14.58
N CYS A 151 16.92 -9.49 -15.75
CA CYS A 151 16.48 -8.53 -16.76
C CYS A 151 15.38 -7.61 -16.19
N LEU A 152 14.39 -8.17 -15.49
CA LEU A 152 13.37 -7.39 -14.81
C LEU A 152 13.98 -6.44 -13.77
N ALA A 153 14.82 -6.94 -12.87
CA ALA A 153 15.46 -6.14 -11.82
C ALA A 153 16.28 -4.97 -12.40
N GLN A 154 17.10 -5.25 -13.42
CA GLN A 154 17.94 -4.23 -14.05
C GLN A 154 17.14 -3.13 -14.74
N ASN A 155 16.02 -3.47 -15.37
CA ASN A 155 15.22 -2.47 -16.08
C ASN A 155 14.31 -1.69 -15.15
N ILE A 156 13.69 -2.33 -14.17
CA ILE A 156 12.84 -1.63 -13.21
C ILE A 156 13.63 -0.64 -12.33
N CYS A 157 14.86 -0.97 -11.97
CA CYS A 157 15.74 -0.09 -11.18
C CYS A 157 16.32 1.11 -12.00
N LYS A 158 15.98 1.24 -13.26
CA LYS A 158 16.25 2.46 -14.05
C LYS A 158 15.18 3.54 -13.87
N LEU A 159 14.08 3.23 -13.21
CA LEU A 159 13.07 4.22 -12.82
C LEU A 159 13.66 5.21 -11.82
N THR A 160 13.35 6.49 -12.01
CA THR A 160 13.83 7.56 -11.14
C THR A 160 12.92 7.73 -9.93
N VAL A 161 13.45 8.30 -8.84
CA VAL A 161 12.67 8.66 -7.64
C VAL A 161 11.45 9.51 -8.01
N LYS A 162 11.63 10.53 -8.88
CA LYS A 162 10.54 11.40 -9.34
C LYS A 162 9.43 10.63 -10.05
N GLN A 163 9.77 9.62 -10.86
CA GLN A 163 8.77 8.80 -11.55
C GLN A 163 7.99 7.94 -10.56
N MET A 164 8.66 7.42 -9.55
CA MET A 164 8.00 6.60 -8.52
C MET A 164 7.10 7.44 -7.60
N GLU A 165 7.55 8.64 -7.20
CA GLU A 165 6.72 9.60 -6.49
C GLU A 165 5.50 10.00 -7.34
N ALA A 166 5.70 10.33 -8.63
CA ALA A 166 4.63 10.68 -9.55
C ALA A 166 3.62 9.53 -9.75
N LEU A 167 4.07 8.29 -9.76
CA LEU A 167 3.19 7.13 -9.84
C LEU A 167 2.27 7.04 -8.61
N LEU A 168 2.83 7.11 -7.39
CA LEU A 168 2.02 7.11 -6.17
C LEU A 168 1.04 8.28 -6.16
N ASN A 169 1.52 9.49 -6.48
CA ASN A 169 0.70 10.70 -6.52
C ASN A 169 -0.46 10.56 -7.53
N GLY A 170 -0.18 10.05 -8.72
CA GLY A 170 -1.20 9.79 -9.74
C GLY A 170 -2.22 8.75 -9.31
N VAL A 171 -1.79 7.68 -8.64
CA VAL A 171 -2.69 6.66 -8.10
C VAL A 171 -3.61 7.25 -7.04
N VAL A 172 -3.08 8.02 -6.08
CA VAL A 172 -3.89 8.69 -5.05
C VAL A 172 -4.91 9.63 -5.68
N HIS A 173 -4.51 10.43 -6.67
CA HIS A 173 -5.42 11.32 -7.39
C HIS A 173 -6.56 10.55 -8.08
N ARG A 174 -6.26 9.42 -8.73
CA ARG A 174 -7.30 8.58 -9.36
C ARG A 174 -8.25 7.96 -8.34
N LEU A 175 -7.73 7.50 -7.20
CA LEU A 175 -8.55 6.98 -6.10
C LEU A 175 -9.43 8.07 -5.49
N ALA A 176 -8.93 9.29 -5.35
CA ALA A 176 -9.72 10.43 -4.87
C ALA A 176 -10.85 10.78 -5.86
N ALA A 177 -10.52 10.88 -7.15
CA ALA A 177 -11.51 11.13 -8.20
C ALA A 177 -12.56 10.00 -8.30
N PHE A 178 -12.20 8.78 -7.96
CA PHE A 178 -13.11 7.62 -7.91
C PHE A 178 -13.98 7.60 -6.64
N GLY A 179 -13.75 8.51 -5.68
CA GLY A 179 -14.56 8.63 -4.46
C GLY A 179 -14.22 7.61 -3.37
N ILE A 180 -12.96 7.16 -3.28
CA ILE A 180 -12.52 6.24 -2.21
C ILE A 180 -12.45 6.96 -0.86
N PHE A 181 -12.06 8.23 -0.84
CA PHE A 181 -11.91 9.03 0.37
C PHE A 181 -13.22 9.76 0.74
N ALA A 182 -13.37 10.13 2.01
CA ALA A 182 -14.38 11.06 2.45
C ALA A 182 -14.01 12.49 2.00
N GLU A 183 -14.98 13.42 2.01
CA GLU A 183 -14.74 14.83 1.68
C GLU A 183 -13.77 15.50 2.66
N GLU A 184 -13.86 15.13 3.95
CA GLU A 184 -12.95 15.55 5.00
C GLU A 184 -12.26 14.33 5.60
N ILE A 185 -10.93 14.39 5.67
CA ILE A 185 -10.11 13.28 6.16
C ILE A 185 -9.14 13.71 7.25
N ALA A 186 -8.89 12.81 8.17
CA ALA A 186 -7.83 12.88 9.15
C ALA A 186 -6.65 12.03 8.68
N VAL A 187 -5.45 12.59 8.82
CA VAL A 187 -4.23 11.92 8.37
C VAL A 187 -3.25 11.71 9.51
N VAL A 188 -2.40 10.72 9.35
CA VAL A 188 -1.30 10.44 10.26
C VAL A 188 0.01 10.40 9.46
N ILE A 189 1.06 10.97 10.05
CA ILE A 189 2.41 10.90 9.51
C ILE A 189 3.28 10.03 10.40
N ASP A 190 4.03 9.15 9.78
CA ASP A 190 4.99 8.31 10.50
C ASP A 190 6.12 7.85 9.57
N GLY A 191 7.28 7.52 10.17
CA GLY A 191 8.45 7.04 9.47
C GLY A 191 8.84 5.62 9.87
N SER A 192 9.25 4.80 8.91
CA SER A 192 9.81 3.48 9.16
C SER A 192 11.22 3.37 8.64
N LYS A 193 12.11 2.79 9.46
CA LYS A 193 13.48 2.48 9.05
C LYS A 193 13.49 1.27 8.13
N LEU A 194 14.24 1.40 7.04
CA LEU A 194 14.56 0.34 6.08
C LEU A 194 16.02 -0.04 6.30
N GLU A 195 16.25 -0.89 7.29
CA GLU A 195 17.59 -1.30 7.68
C GLU A 195 18.17 -2.26 6.63
N THR A 196 19.41 -1.98 6.24
CA THR A 196 20.14 -2.78 5.26
C THR A 196 21.54 -3.10 5.78
N THR A 197 22.35 -3.72 4.96
CA THR A 197 23.76 -3.96 5.27
C THR A 197 24.66 -2.90 4.64
N GLU A 198 25.90 -2.81 5.09
CA GLU A 198 26.93 -1.95 4.48
C GLU A 198 27.22 -2.22 3.00
N LYS A 199 26.71 -3.35 2.45
CA LYS A 199 26.88 -3.74 1.05
C LYS A 199 25.94 -3.04 0.08
N PHE A 200 25.00 -2.24 0.58
CA PHE A 200 24.09 -1.49 -0.25
C PHE A 200 24.71 -0.17 -0.73
N GLU A 201 24.72 0.05 -2.04
CA GLU A 201 25.24 1.29 -2.63
C GLU A 201 24.28 2.46 -2.38
N GLY A 202 24.83 3.63 -2.05
CA GLY A 202 24.05 4.85 -1.82
C GLY A 202 23.33 4.91 -0.48
N ARG A 203 23.50 3.93 0.39
CA ARG A 203 22.88 3.90 1.73
C ARG A 203 23.29 5.09 2.60
N GLY A 204 22.42 5.43 3.56
CA GLY A 204 22.77 6.26 4.69
C GLY A 204 23.41 5.46 5.82
N CYS A 205 23.95 6.17 6.81
CA CYS A 205 24.50 5.59 8.03
C CYS A 205 24.07 6.43 9.24
N LEU A 206 23.48 5.78 10.24
CA LEU A 206 23.06 6.38 11.49
C LEU A 206 23.86 5.75 12.63
N ARG A 207 24.62 6.55 13.37
CA ARG A 207 25.30 6.13 14.59
C ARG A 207 24.36 6.28 15.78
N LEU A 208 24.19 5.22 16.53
CA LEU A 208 23.39 5.19 17.77
C LEU A 208 24.28 4.69 18.92
N GLU A 209 24.18 5.34 20.07
CA GLU A 209 24.74 4.82 21.30
C GLU A 209 23.72 3.90 21.98
N ARG A 210 24.11 2.67 22.26
CA ARG A 210 23.30 1.70 23.00
C ARG A 210 24.01 1.28 24.28
N ARG A 211 23.25 1.27 25.39
CA ARG A 211 23.70 0.67 26.65
C ARG A 211 23.40 -0.82 26.62
N VAL A 212 24.42 -1.64 26.71
CA VAL A 212 24.33 -3.11 26.68
C VAL A 212 24.93 -3.68 27.95
N LYS A 213 24.34 -4.71 28.52
CA LYS A 213 24.93 -5.46 29.61
C LYS A 213 26.05 -6.35 29.05
N GLU A 214 27.28 -6.16 29.53
CA GLU A 214 28.42 -6.99 29.16
C GLU A 214 28.20 -8.42 29.65
N LYS A 215 28.39 -9.40 28.75
CA LYS A 215 28.24 -10.81 29.11
C LYS A 215 29.39 -11.21 30.09
N GLY A 216 29.01 -11.68 31.28
CA GLY A 216 29.96 -12.14 32.32
C GLY A 216 30.13 -11.18 33.49
N THR A 217 30.20 -9.88 33.29
CA THR A 217 30.34 -8.88 34.36
C THR A 217 29.01 -8.24 34.79
N GLY A 218 27.99 -8.29 33.90
CA GLY A 218 26.70 -7.62 34.13
C GLY A 218 26.76 -6.08 34.08
N ARG A 219 27.94 -5.51 33.82
CA ARG A 219 28.16 -4.05 33.77
C ARG A 219 27.52 -3.45 32.54
N LEU A 220 26.85 -2.29 32.69
CA LEU A 220 26.34 -1.52 31.57
C LEU A 220 27.48 -0.80 30.85
N VAL A 221 27.67 -1.13 29.57
CA VAL A 221 28.68 -0.51 28.70
C VAL A 221 27.92 0.18 27.56
N THR A 222 28.36 1.40 27.23
CA THR A 222 27.84 2.11 26.04
C THR A 222 28.64 1.66 24.82
N ILE A 223 27.96 1.18 23.80
CA ILE A 223 28.53 0.79 22.51
C ILE A 223 27.96 1.60 21.38
N ASP A 224 28.77 1.91 20.37
CA ASP A 224 28.32 2.47 19.14
C ASP A 224 27.71 1.39 18.24
N VAL A 225 26.49 1.62 17.78
CA VAL A 225 25.82 0.77 16.81
C VAL A 225 25.59 1.59 15.55
N PHE A 226 26.04 1.07 14.41
CA PHE A 226 25.83 1.69 13.12
C PHE A 226 24.67 1.01 12.41
N LEU A 227 23.64 1.78 12.08
CA LEU A 227 22.52 1.35 11.25
C LEU A 227 22.72 1.90 9.85
N PHE A 228 22.62 1.03 8.85
CA PHE A 228 22.73 1.39 7.44
C PHE A 228 21.36 1.29 6.76
N GLY A 229 21.09 2.19 5.82
CA GLY A 229 19.86 2.09 5.01
C GLY A 229 19.19 3.42 4.74
N TRP A 230 17.88 3.34 4.67
CA TRP A 230 16.97 4.46 4.38
C TRP A 230 15.87 4.56 5.43
N LYS A 231 15.05 5.58 5.31
CA LYS A 231 13.73 5.69 5.94
C LYS A 231 12.70 5.92 4.85
N VAL A 232 11.52 5.39 5.07
CA VAL A 232 10.33 5.82 4.34
C VAL A 232 9.43 6.60 5.30
N ILE A 233 9.00 7.78 4.89
CA ILE A 233 8.09 8.64 5.64
C ILE A 233 6.81 8.67 4.83
N VAL A 234 5.68 8.39 5.47
CA VAL A 234 4.37 8.27 4.81
C VAL A 234 3.36 9.14 5.53
N LEU A 235 2.60 9.90 4.77
CA LEU A 235 1.36 10.51 5.21
C LEU A 235 0.20 9.63 4.71
N MET A 236 -0.65 9.18 5.62
CA MET A 236 -1.70 8.19 5.37
C MET A 236 -3.05 8.68 5.87
N ASP A 237 -4.12 8.42 5.13
CA ASP A 237 -5.49 8.59 5.63
C ASP A 237 -5.79 7.55 6.73
N ILE A 238 -6.22 8.01 7.90
CA ILE A 238 -6.46 7.15 9.08
C ILE A 238 -7.58 6.15 8.80
N ARG A 239 -8.62 6.59 8.12
CA ARG A 239 -9.83 5.79 7.88
C ARG A 239 -9.60 4.69 6.86
N THR A 240 -9.07 5.02 5.69
CA THR A 240 -8.85 4.05 4.61
C THR A 240 -7.53 3.31 4.72
N ARG A 241 -6.56 3.84 5.49
CA ARG A 241 -5.17 3.36 5.58
C ARG A 241 -4.42 3.39 4.25
N ILE A 242 -4.86 4.24 3.34
CA ILE A 242 -4.20 4.45 2.06
C ILE A 242 -3.11 5.51 2.22
N PRO A 243 -1.86 5.23 1.82
CA PRO A 243 -0.80 6.23 1.76
C PRO A 243 -1.14 7.31 0.74
N LEU A 244 -1.15 8.58 1.16
CA LEU A 244 -1.49 9.75 0.35
C LEU A 244 -0.27 10.41 -0.27
N ALA A 245 0.85 10.39 0.43
CA ALA A 245 2.15 10.86 -0.02
C ALA A 245 3.26 10.12 0.72
N ALA A 246 4.40 9.93 0.09
CA ALA A 246 5.54 9.26 0.70
C ALA A 246 6.87 9.87 0.24
N LYS A 247 7.89 9.71 1.09
CA LYS A 247 9.29 10.08 0.78
C LYS A 247 10.23 9.00 1.28
N VAL A 248 11.20 8.62 0.45
CA VAL A 248 12.31 7.75 0.85
C VAL A 248 13.56 8.61 0.99
N VAL A 249 14.17 8.57 2.16
CA VAL A 249 15.34 9.40 2.52
C VAL A 249 16.41 8.53 3.15
N LYS A 250 17.63 9.07 3.31
CA LYS A 250 18.71 8.35 4.02
C LYS A 250 18.36 8.18 5.50
N ILE A 251 18.81 7.08 6.11
CA ILE A 251 18.41 6.71 7.47
C ILE A 251 18.77 7.76 8.52
N GLN A 252 19.81 8.56 8.30
CA GLN A 252 20.24 9.63 9.21
C GLN A 252 19.47 10.94 9.05
N GLU A 253 18.69 11.14 7.98
CA GLU A 253 17.94 12.37 7.75
C GLU A 253 16.87 12.58 8.83
N TYR A 254 16.65 13.83 9.19
CA TYR A 254 15.63 14.19 10.17
C TYR A 254 14.24 14.13 9.52
N GLU A 255 13.37 13.26 10.03
CA GLU A 255 12.05 13.03 9.42
C GLU A 255 11.03 14.13 9.71
N GLY A 256 11.19 14.88 10.81
CA GLY A 256 10.30 15.99 11.15
C GLY A 256 10.18 17.06 10.05
N ALA A 257 11.25 17.28 9.28
CA ALA A 257 11.26 18.23 8.18
C ALA A 257 10.30 17.89 7.01
N TYR A 258 9.69 16.70 7.03
CA TYR A 258 8.84 16.25 5.93
C TYR A 258 7.33 16.39 6.18
N LEU A 259 6.91 16.90 7.35
CA LEU A 259 5.50 17.08 7.69
C LEU A 259 4.78 17.96 6.65
N LEU A 260 5.15 19.21 6.54
CA LEU A 260 4.49 20.16 5.62
C LEU A 260 4.69 19.79 4.14
N PRO A 261 5.88 19.39 3.67
CA PRO A 261 6.05 18.94 2.29
C PRO A 261 5.14 17.78 1.90
N LEU A 262 5.00 16.76 2.75
CA LEU A 262 4.12 15.62 2.48
C LEU A 262 2.64 15.99 2.59
N LEU A 263 2.28 16.87 3.53
CA LEU A 263 0.93 17.36 3.66
C LEU A 263 0.48 18.13 2.40
N ARG A 264 1.30 19.06 1.92
CA ARG A 264 1.03 19.81 0.68
C ARG A 264 0.93 18.89 -0.53
N GLN A 265 1.83 17.90 -0.61
CA GLN A 265 1.77 16.90 -1.69
C GLN A 265 0.51 16.06 -1.61
N ALA A 266 0.12 15.58 -0.42
CA ALA A 266 -1.10 14.80 -0.23
C ALA A 266 -2.35 15.62 -0.59
N GLN A 267 -2.43 16.88 -0.17
CA GLN A 267 -3.54 17.75 -0.54
C GLN A 267 -3.60 17.98 -2.06
N ALA A 268 -2.46 18.16 -2.72
CA ALA A 268 -2.40 18.25 -4.18
C ALA A 268 -2.86 16.94 -4.86
N ASN A 269 -2.51 15.78 -4.30
CA ASN A 269 -2.94 14.48 -4.81
C ASN A 269 -4.45 14.27 -4.66
N LEU A 270 -5.03 14.69 -3.54
CA LEU A 270 -6.48 14.64 -3.30
C LEU A 270 -7.25 15.63 -4.18
N GLY A 271 -6.63 16.74 -4.58
CA GLY A 271 -7.23 17.76 -5.42
C GLY A 271 -8.48 18.37 -4.78
N GLN A 272 -9.56 18.44 -5.56
CA GLN A 272 -10.86 18.95 -5.12
C GLN A 272 -11.76 17.89 -4.48
N TYR A 273 -11.35 16.62 -4.49
CA TYR A 273 -12.21 15.49 -4.11
C TYR A 273 -12.21 15.21 -2.62
N ALA A 274 -11.17 15.64 -1.91
CA ALA A 274 -11.08 15.50 -0.46
C ALA A 274 -10.17 16.59 0.15
N ARG A 275 -10.42 16.94 1.41
CA ARG A 275 -9.67 17.95 2.16
C ARG A 275 -9.11 17.33 3.44
N ILE A 276 -7.83 17.58 3.72
CA ILE A 276 -7.22 17.22 4.99
C ILE A 276 -7.65 18.27 6.03
N VAL A 277 -8.33 17.79 7.08
CA VAL A 277 -8.82 18.65 8.17
C VAL A 277 -8.10 18.40 9.49
N LYS A 278 -7.39 17.29 9.62
CA LYS A 278 -6.70 16.91 10.86
C LYS A 278 -5.43 16.14 10.56
N VAL A 279 -4.37 16.43 11.35
CA VAL A 279 -3.08 15.73 11.32
C VAL A 279 -2.77 15.17 12.70
N VAL A 280 -2.45 13.89 12.76
CA VAL A 280 -1.94 13.23 13.97
C VAL A 280 -0.47 12.86 13.76
N ALA A 281 0.38 13.22 14.71
CA ALA A 281 1.82 13.02 14.56
C ALA A 281 2.51 12.62 15.86
N ASP A 282 3.65 11.94 15.73
CA ASP A 282 4.52 11.64 16.87
C ASP A 282 5.39 12.88 17.23
N ARG A 283 6.00 12.82 18.41
CA ARG A 283 6.89 13.86 18.97
C ARG A 283 8.06 14.24 18.06
N ILE A 284 8.39 13.44 17.05
CA ILE A 284 9.46 13.77 16.11
C ILE A 284 9.06 14.90 15.17
N TYR A 285 7.75 15.06 14.94
CA TYR A 285 7.14 16.11 14.12
C TYR A 285 6.71 17.33 14.96
N LEU A 286 7.12 17.38 16.22
CA LEU A 286 6.85 18.49 17.12
C LEU A 286 7.79 19.65 16.78
N ASP A 287 7.40 20.45 15.80
CA ASP A 287 8.02 21.70 15.41
C ASP A 287 6.98 22.83 15.51
N GLY A 288 7.31 23.88 16.26
CA GLY A 288 6.33 24.91 16.57
C GLY A 288 5.94 25.77 15.37
N GLU A 289 6.86 26.00 14.44
CA GLU A 289 6.60 26.75 13.21
C GLU A 289 5.70 25.92 12.27
N ASP A 290 5.98 24.64 12.10
CA ASP A 290 5.15 23.72 11.30
C ASP A 290 3.73 23.59 11.87
N LEU A 291 3.60 23.42 13.20
CA LEU A 291 2.30 23.34 13.87
C LEU A 291 1.52 24.67 13.77
N TRP A 292 2.20 25.79 13.83
CA TRP A 292 1.58 27.09 13.60
C TRP A 292 1.07 27.23 12.16
N GLU A 293 1.81 26.75 11.18
CA GLU A 293 1.37 26.74 9.79
C GLU A 293 0.13 25.88 9.58
N LEU A 294 0.05 24.69 10.22
CA LEU A 294 -1.17 23.87 10.22
C LEU A 294 -2.37 24.66 10.77
N ASN A 295 -2.18 25.39 11.87
CA ASN A 295 -3.22 26.24 12.44
C ASN A 295 -3.68 27.34 11.47
N GLN A 296 -2.75 28.00 10.77
CA GLN A 296 -3.07 29.01 9.75
C GLN A 296 -3.82 28.44 8.54
N MET A 297 -3.58 27.16 8.21
CA MET A 297 -4.31 26.43 7.18
C MET A 297 -5.70 25.98 7.63
N GLY A 298 -6.07 26.17 8.90
CA GLY A 298 -7.31 25.66 9.48
C GLY A 298 -7.32 24.14 9.67
N ILE A 299 -6.14 23.52 9.77
CA ILE A 299 -5.96 22.08 9.98
C ILE A 299 -5.75 21.83 11.47
N LEU A 300 -6.58 20.99 12.05
CA LEU A 300 -6.40 20.53 13.42
C LEU A 300 -5.18 19.62 13.51
N PHE A 301 -4.49 19.65 14.66
CA PHE A 301 -3.41 18.71 14.91
C PHE A 301 -3.49 18.13 16.33
N VAL A 302 -2.95 16.92 16.48
CA VAL A 302 -2.69 16.27 17.77
C VAL A 302 -1.28 15.70 17.74
N VAL A 303 -0.42 16.18 18.66
CA VAL A 303 0.99 15.76 18.72
C VAL A 303 1.41 15.60 20.18
N ILE A 304 2.22 14.59 20.51
CA ILE A 304 2.69 14.38 21.89
C ILE A 304 3.83 15.35 22.25
N ALA A 305 3.70 16.03 23.38
CA ALA A 305 4.74 16.89 23.93
C ALA A 305 5.96 16.10 24.44
N ARG A 306 7.16 16.67 24.27
CA ARG A 306 8.40 16.08 24.81
C ARG A 306 8.56 16.38 26.29
N GLU A 307 9.22 15.50 27.01
CA GLU A 307 9.67 15.75 28.38
C GLU A 307 10.58 16.98 28.44
N GLY A 308 10.43 17.78 29.49
CA GLY A 308 11.22 19.01 29.71
C GLY A 308 10.74 20.23 28.93
N MET A 309 9.62 20.15 28.20
CA MET A 309 9.01 21.35 27.61
C MET A 309 8.20 22.12 28.66
N ALA A 310 8.37 23.45 28.72
CA ALA A 310 7.62 24.30 29.65
C ALA A 310 6.10 24.13 29.49
N VAL A 311 5.59 24.10 28.25
CA VAL A 311 4.16 23.89 27.96
C VAL A 311 3.64 22.57 28.48
N ARG A 312 4.46 21.51 28.51
CA ARG A 312 4.09 20.22 29.08
C ARG A 312 3.97 20.30 30.59
N GLU A 313 4.94 20.93 31.25
CA GLU A 313 4.93 21.06 32.73
C GLU A 313 3.75 21.92 33.20
N ASP A 314 3.44 23.01 32.48
CA ASP A 314 2.28 23.85 32.75
C ASP A 314 0.97 23.09 32.51
N ALA A 315 0.86 22.32 31.43
CA ALA A 315 -0.31 21.47 31.19
C ALA A 315 -0.56 20.50 32.34
N LEU A 316 0.51 19.83 32.83
CA LEU A 316 0.42 18.90 33.96
C LEU A 316 0.00 19.62 35.28
N ALA A 317 0.49 20.83 35.50
CA ALA A 317 0.14 21.61 36.68
C ALA A 317 -1.32 22.11 36.63
N LEU A 318 -1.75 22.64 35.50
CA LEU A 318 -3.09 23.21 35.30
C LEU A 318 -4.17 22.13 35.15
N ALA A 319 -3.84 20.94 34.71
CA ALA A 319 -4.78 19.82 34.60
C ALA A 319 -5.47 19.50 35.91
N ARG A 320 -4.79 19.69 37.06
CA ARG A 320 -5.36 19.46 38.38
C ARG A 320 -6.48 20.43 38.74
N LEU A 321 -6.55 21.55 38.03
CA LEU A 321 -7.54 22.62 38.27
C LEU A 321 -8.60 22.67 37.16
N SER A 322 -8.42 21.92 36.08
CA SER A 322 -9.33 21.95 34.94
C SER A 322 -10.67 21.28 35.24
N PRO A 323 -11.78 21.88 34.83
CA PRO A 323 -13.10 21.26 34.90
C PRO A 323 -13.35 20.25 33.78
N ASN A 324 -12.53 20.26 32.70
CA ASN A 324 -12.73 19.45 31.50
C ASN A 324 -12.12 18.05 31.69
N VAL A 325 -12.79 17.20 32.47
CA VAL A 325 -12.34 15.85 32.84
C VAL A 325 -13.27 14.81 32.24
N ALA A 326 -12.70 13.82 31.58
CA ALA A 326 -13.42 12.66 31.05
C ALA A 326 -12.68 11.35 31.37
N GLU A 327 -13.39 10.24 31.32
CA GLU A 327 -12.83 8.91 31.59
C GLU A 327 -13.09 7.96 30.43
N ARG A 328 -12.06 7.20 30.05
CA ARG A 328 -12.15 6.10 29.11
C ARG A 328 -11.96 4.77 29.83
N LYS A 329 -12.98 3.92 29.79
CA LYS A 329 -12.91 2.57 30.33
C LYS A 329 -12.59 1.57 29.24
N ARG A 330 -11.57 0.76 29.45
CA ARG A 330 -11.19 -0.34 28.55
C ARG A 330 -11.11 -1.63 29.32
N VAL A 331 -11.64 -2.71 28.75
CA VAL A 331 -11.46 -4.05 29.28
C VAL A 331 -10.26 -4.70 28.58
N VAL A 332 -9.18 -4.89 29.31
CA VAL A 332 -7.99 -5.59 28.84
C VAL A 332 -8.10 -7.06 29.22
N ARG A 333 -7.83 -7.91 28.26
CA ARG A 333 -7.83 -9.37 28.46
C ARG A 333 -6.39 -9.84 28.50
N HIS A 334 -5.97 -10.44 29.63
CA HIS A 334 -4.66 -11.04 29.84
C HIS A 334 -4.76 -12.55 29.78
N GLY A 335 -3.79 -13.23 29.13
CA GLY A 335 -3.73 -14.69 29.02
C GLY A 335 -4.49 -15.26 27.82
N HIS A 336 -4.44 -16.58 27.67
CA HIS A 336 -5.06 -17.32 26.58
C HIS A 336 -5.97 -18.43 27.12
N GLY A 337 -7.06 -18.72 26.42
CA GLY A 337 -7.99 -19.81 26.75
C GLY A 337 -8.68 -19.66 28.12
N SER A 338 -8.73 -20.72 28.90
CA SER A 338 -9.42 -20.77 30.20
C SER A 338 -8.75 -19.96 31.33
N GLN A 339 -7.51 -19.50 31.11
CA GLN A 339 -6.78 -18.65 32.06
C GLN A 339 -6.89 -17.15 31.73
N GLN A 340 -7.83 -16.76 30.87
CA GLN A 340 -8.02 -15.38 30.48
C GLN A 340 -8.61 -14.57 31.65
N THR A 341 -7.85 -13.59 32.16
CA THR A 341 -8.33 -12.59 33.13
C THR A 341 -8.79 -11.33 32.43
N ARG A 342 -9.82 -10.69 32.96
CA ARG A 342 -10.32 -9.38 32.48
C ARG A 342 -9.97 -8.34 33.51
N GLU A 343 -9.32 -7.29 33.09
CA GLU A 343 -8.99 -6.12 33.89
C GLU A 343 -9.66 -4.90 33.27
N GLU A 344 -10.37 -4.12 34.04
CA GLU A 344 -10.94 -2.84 33.64
C GLU A 344 -9.90 -1.75 33.92
N LEU A 345 -9.34 -1.19 32.89
CA LEU A 345 -8.43 -0.04 32.95
C LEU A 345 -9.25 1.23 32.74
N VAL A 346 -9.17 2.15 33.68
CA VAL A 346 -9.76 3.49 33.60
C VAL A 346 -8.65 4.46 33.25
N THR A 347 -8.76 5.14 32.11
CA THR A 347 -7.85 6.20 31.69
C THR A 347 -8.54 7.54 31.92
N GLN A 348 -7.95 8.41 32.72
CA GLN A 348 -8.42 9.78 32.92
C GLN A 348 -7.83 10.69 31.85
N VAL A 349 -8.66 11.52 31.26
CA VAL A 349 -8.30 12.45 30.19
C VAL A 349 -8.78 13.85 30.55
N ILE A 350 -7.88 14.81 30.59
CA ILE A 350 -8.13 16.16 31.08
C ILE A 350 -7.75 17.19 30.02
N GLY A 351 -8.69 18.07 29.63
CA GLY A 351 -8.46 19.19 28.73
C GLY A 351 -7.91 20.41 29.46
N VAL A 352 -6.90 21.06 28.89
CA VAL A 352 -6.30 22.31 29.40
C VAL A 352 -6.21 23.31 28.24
N GLU A 353 -6.79 24.48 28.43
CA GLU A 353 -6.87 25.52 27.41
C GLU A 353 -5.85 26.64 27.60
N GLY A 354 -5.46 27.29 26.52
CA GLY A 354 -4.82 28.59 26.52
C GLY A 354 -3.40 28.62 27.08
N LEU A 355 -2.62 27.54 26.92
CA LEU A 355 -1.23 27.49 27.32
C LEU A 355 -0.37 28.42 26.47
N THR A 356 0.43 29.31 27.12
CA THR A 356 1.26 30.33 26.46
C THR A 356 2.75 30.17 26.72
N THR A 357 3.19 28.96 27.02
CA THR A 357 4.59 28.63 27.34
C THR A 357 5.28 27.78 26.24
N TYR A 358 4.67 27.71 25.05
CA TYR A 358 5.31 27.11 23.89
C TYR A 358 5.87 28.19 22.95
N ASP A 359 7.04 28.75 23.27
CA ASP A 359 7.66 29.87 22.60
C ASP A 359 7.92 29.68 21.11
N GLN A 360 8.09 28.44 20.68
CA GLN A 360 8.29 28.09 19.28
C GLN A 360 6.98 28.03 18.46
N TYR A 361 5.82 28.08 19.11
CA TYR A 361 4.53 28.03 18.43
C TYR A 361 4.17 29.39 17.83
N GLY A 362 4.62 29.64 16.61
CA GLY A 362 4.43 30.89 15.91
C GLY A 362 5.24 30.95 14.60
N THR A 363 5.20 32.09 13.93
CA THR A 363 6.05 32.30 12.75
C THR A 363 7.54 32.37 13.14
N ALA A 364 8.43 32.13 12.21
CA ALA A 364 9.89 32.26 12.41
C ALA A 364 10.30 33.68 12.91
N GLU A 365 9.56 34.73 12.54
CA GLU A 365 9.78 36.07 13.04
C GLU A 365 9.31 36.22 14.49
N HIS A 366 8.16 35.66 14.82
CA HIS A 366 7.63 35.65 16.18
C HIS A 366 8.57 34.88 17.14
N THR A 367 8.99 33.68 16.76
CA THR A 367 9.86 32.85 17.60
C THR A 367 11.24 33.47 17.85
N ARG A 368 11.78 34.26 16.92
CA ARG A 368 13.04 35.01 17.14
C ARG A 368 12.92 36.11 18.21
N GLN A 369 11.72 36.51 18.59
CA GLN A 369 11.48 37.58 19.58
C GLN A 369 11.32 37.05 21.01
N HIS A 370 11.43 35.74 21.26
CA HIS A 370 11.20 35.11 22.56
C HIS A 370 11.99 35.69 23.74
N ASN A 371 13.13 36.32 23.48
CA ASN A 371 13.95 36.97 24.53
C ASN A 371 13.50 38.42 24.84
N ARG A 372 12.47 38.95 24.19
CA ARG A 372 11.95 40.29 24.50
C ARG A 372 11.07 40.25 25.75
N LYS A 373 11.11 41.32 26.55
CA LYS A 373 10.33 41.44 27.81
C LYS A 373 8.81 41.42 27.61
N ASP A 374 8.35 41.78 26.44
CA ASP A 374 6.95 41.88 26.01
C ASP A 374 6.51 40.71 25.16
N PHE A 375 7.35 39.67 25.02
CA PHE A 375 7.03 38.49 24.24
C PHE A 375 5.92 37.67 24.93
N GLN A 376 4.92 37.28 24.17
CA GLN A 376 3.89 36.36 24.56
C GLN A 376 3.77 35.28 23.49
N SER A 377 3.84 33.99 23.89
CA SER A 377 3.61 32.87 22.99
C SER A 377 2.16 32.81 22.56
N ASN A 378 1.91 32.33 21.35
CA ASN A 378 0.54 32.05 20.91
C ASN A 378 -0.08 30.97 21.80
N PRO A 379 -1.38 31.09 22.12
CA PRO A 379 -2.05 30.08 22.93
C PRO A 379 -2.19 28.75 22.19
N ILE A 380 -1.95 27.66 22.89
CA ILE A 380 -2.16 26.29 22.42
C ILE A 380 -2.92 25.52 23.50
N ASN A 381 -3.70 24.52 23.11
CA ASN A 381 -4.42 23.67 24.02
C ASN A 381 -3.67 22.34 24.24
N ALA A 382 -3.98 21.68 25.34
CA ALA A 382 -3.41 20.38 25.65
C ALA A 382 -4.44 19.41 26.22
N VAL A 383 -4.19 18.11 26.01
CA VAL A 383 -4.92 17.04 26.67
C VAL A 383 -3.92 16.21 27.48
N VAL A 384 -4.17 16.12 28.78
CA VAL A 384 -3.36 15.37 29.74
C VAL A 384 -4.00 14.01 30.00
N VAL A 385 -3.23 12.95 29.89
CA VAL A 385 -3.69 11.57 30.01
C VAL A 385 -2.95 10.87 31.16
N ASP A 386 -3.69 10.14 31.97
CA ASP A 386 -3.17 9.35 33.11
C ASP A 386 -2.37 10.20 34.12
N LEU A 387 -2.95 11.33 34.54
CA LEU A 387 -2.39 12.13 35.63
C LEU A 387 -2.77 11.48 36.97
N TRP A 388 -1.98 10.53 37.45
CA TRP A 388 -2.14 9.90 38.75
C TRP A 388 -1.41 10.69 39.84
N ASP A 389 -1.96 10.72 41.03
CA ASP A 389 -1.46 11.57 42.17
C ASP A 389 -0.01 11.32 42.57
N ASN A 390 0.57 10.20 42.19
CA ASN A 390 1.93 9.78 42.60
C ASN A 390 2.91 9.54 41.44
N GLU A 391 2.52 9.75 40.17
CA GLU A 391 3.44 9.60 39.03
C GLU A 391 3.48 10.88 38.20
N PRO A 392 4.67 11.51 38.04
CA PRO A 392 4.84 12.66 37.13
C PRO A 392 4.82 12.29 35.65
N SER A 393 4.35 11.10 35.30
CA SER A 393 4.49 10.49 33.97
C SER A 393 3.29 10.70 33.04
N GLY A 394 2.35 11.59 33.37
CA GLY A 394 1.22 11.91 32.50
C GLY A 394 1.64 12.23 31.07
N ARG A 395 0.97 11.62 30.09
CA ARG A 395 1.17 11.96 28.68
C ARG A 395 0.43 13.26 28.36
N VAL A 396 1.08 14.15 27.63
CA VAL A 396 0.49 15.43 27.22
C VAL A 396 0.45 15.49 25.70
N TYR A 397 -0.74 15.68 25.16
CA TYR A 397 -0.97 15.92 23.74
C TYR A 397 -1.25 17.40 23.52
N LEU A 398 -0.51 18.03 22.62
CA LEU A 398 -0.75 19.41 22.19
C LEU A 398 -1.70 19.41 20.99
N THR A 399 -2.63 20.36 20.99
CA THR A 399 -3.61 20.53 19.91
C THR A 399 -4.02 22.00 19.76
N ASN A 400 -4.42 22.40 18.56
CA ASN A 400 -5.09 23.67 18.30
C ASN A 400 -6.62 23.55 18.30
N GLY A 401 -7.14 22.33 18.51
CA GLY A 401 -8.58 22.08 18.63
C GLY A 401 -9.12 22.37 20.02
N PRO A 402 -10.47 22.42 20.18
CA PRO A 402 -11.12 22.57 21.48
C PRO A 402 -10.83 21.33 22.36
N VAL A 403 -10.84 21.51 23.68
CA VAL A 403 -10.56 20.47 24.67
C VAL A 403 -11.62 20.38 25.76
N ASP A 404 -12.78 20.93 25.53
CA ASP A 404 -14.00 20.74 26.31
C ASP A 404 -14.50 19.29 26.28
N HIS A 405 -14.22 18.58 25.17
CA HIS A 405 -14.37 17.14 25.00
C HIS A 405 -13.02 16.43 24.82
N PRO A 406 -12.21 16.28 25.89
CA PRO A 406 -10.80 15.88 25.76
C PRO A 406 -10.61 14.45 25.23
N LEU A 407 -11.65 13.61 25.25
CA LEU A 407 -11.61 12.26 24.67
C LEU A 407 -11.43 12.28 23.14
N GLU A 408 -11.85 13.34 22.45
CA GLU A 408 -11.69 13.43 20.99
C GLU A 408 -10.22 13.46 20.61
N ALA A 409 -9.42 14.34 21.19
CA ALA A 409 -7.99 14.41 20.93
C ALA A 409 -7.23 13.15 21.43
N PHE A 410 -7.72 12.53 22.50
CA PHE A 410 -7.18 11.26 22.98
C PHE A 410 -7.41 10.13 21.99
N ASP A 411 -8.63 9.99 21.48
CA ASP A 411 -9.00 8.97 20.48
C ASP A 411 -8.26 9.20 19.15
N ASP A 412 -8.15 10.47 18.71
CA ASP A 412 -7.37 10.86 17.54
C ASP A 412 -5.91 10.39 17.65
N TYR A 413 -5.28 10.59 18.81
CA TYR A 413 -3.91 10.14 19.00
C TYR A 413 -3.77 8.61 19.07
N ASP A 414 -4.76 7.92 19.65
CA ASP A 414 -4.78 6.45 19.70
C ASP A 414 -4.83 5.86 18.26
N ASP A 415 -5.50 6.57 17.35
CA ASP A 415 -5.55 6.21 15.92
C ASP A 415 -4.17 6.22 15.24
N ARG A 416 -3.15 6.92 15.79
CA ARG A 416 -1.76 6.83 15.30
C ARG A 416 -1.25 5.39 15.31
N SER A 417 -1.65 4.60 16.28
CA SER A 417 -1.28 3.19 16.36
C SER A 417 -1.71 2.38 15.13
N THR A 418 -2.66 2.91 14.35
CA THR A 418 -3.12 2.26 13.10
C THR A 418 -2.03 2.22 12.04
N VAL A 419 -1.08 3.19 12.03
CA VAL A 419 0.07 3.18 11.12
C VAL A 419 1.04 2.06 11.46
N GLU A 420 1.43 1.97 12.73
CA GLU A 420 2.36 0.94 13.18
C GLU A 420 1.79 -0.47 12.95
N ASN A 421 0.53 -0.68 13.36
CA ASN A 421 -0.13 -1.97 13.31
C ASN A 421 -0.78 -2.28 11.95
N GLY A 422 -1.25 -1.26 11.24
CA GLY A 422 -1.90 -1.39 9.94
C GLY A 422 -0.92 -1.32 8.78
N LEU A 423 -0.24 -0.18 8.60
CA LEU A 423 0.62 0.03 7.43
C LEU A 423 1.94 -0.74 7.53
N TRP A 424 2.76 -0.43 8.55
CA TRP A 424 4.13 -0.97 8.60
C TRP A 424 4.16 -2.47 8.86
N ARG A 425 3.31 -2.96 9.74
CA ARG A 425 3.22 -4.39 10.01
C ARG A 425 2.74 -5.17 8.78
N GLU A 426 1.72 -4.67 8.11
CA GLU A 426 1.20 -5.30 6.89
C GLU A 426 2.22 -5.22 5.75
N ALA A 427 2.86 -4.06 5.54
CA ALA A 427 3.90 -3.87 4.53
C ALA A 427 5.04 -4.89 4.70
N LYS A 428 5.58 -5.00 5.92
CA LYS A 428 6.71 -5.89 6.22
C LYS A 428 6.35 -7.37 6.25
N GLN A 429 5.15 -7.73 6.73
CA GLN A 429 4.76 -9.12 6.92
C GLN A 429 4.02 -9.74 5.73
N ALA A 430 3.31 -8.94 4.95
CA ALA A 430 2.43 -9.44 3.90
C ALA A 430 2.81 -8.98 2.48
N TRP A 431 3.56 -7.88 2.36
CA TRP A 431 3.91 -7.28 1.08
C TRP A 431 5.41 -7.27 0.78
N ASP A 432 6.22 -7.99 1.57
CA ASP A 432 7.67 -8.18 1.36
C ASP A 432 8.47 -6.87 1.23
N PHE A 433 8.09 -5.86 2.02
CA PHE A 433 8.55 -4.48 1.93
C PHE A 433 10.08 -4.30 2.00
N GLU A 434 10.81 -5.28 2.53
CA GLU A 434 12.26 -5.23 2.71
C GLU A 434 13.04 -6.14 1.74
N HIS A 435 12.37 -6.72 0.71
CA HIS A 435 12.99 -7.59 -0.28
C HIS A 435 13.29 -6.89 -1.61
N TYR A 436 14.34 -6.11 -1.64
CA TYR A 436 14.70 -5.25 -2.77
C TYR A 436 15.21 -6.02 -3.98
N PRO A 437 14.93 -5.55 -5.23
CA PRO A 437 15.39 -6.20 -6.47
C PRO A 437 16.89 -6.05 -6.69
N GLN A 438 17.51 -4.99 -6.17
CA GLN A 438 18.94 -4.72 -6.23
C GLN A 438 19.44 -4.07 -4.93
N ARG A 439 20.73 -4.22 -4.63
CA ARG A 439 21.36 -3.67 -3.42
C ARG A 439 21.89 -2.25 -3.65
N ASN A 440 21.03 -1.38 -4.16
CA ASN A 440 21.34 0.03 -4.38
C ASN A 440 20.11 0.90 -4.07
N GLU A 441 20.30 2.21 -4.05
CA GLU A 441 19.25 3.17 -3.76
C GLU A 441 18.05 3.04 -4.69
N ALA A 442 18.28 2.89 -6.00
CA ALA A 442 17.20 2.74 -6.98
C ALA A 442 16.37 1.48 -6.70
N GLY A 443 17.00 0.36 -6.34
CA GLY A 443 16.31 -0.87 -5.96
C GLY A 443 15.42 -0.68 -4.73
N VAL A 444 15.90 0.04 -3.72
CA VAL A 444 15.12 0.34 -2.50
C VAL A 444 13.95 1.25 -2.82
N VAL A 445 14.19 2.39 -3.47
CA VAL A 445 13.15 3.37 -3.80
C VAL A 445 12.04 2.77 -4.66
N VAL A 446 12.42 2.11 -5.75
CA VAL A 446 11.47 1.48 -6.67
C VAL A 446 10.61 0.45 -5.94
N HIS A 447 11.22 -0.41 -5.14
CA HIS A 447 10.50 -1.45 -4.41
C HIS A 447 9.51 -0.87 -3.39
N VAL A 448 9.95 0.11 -2.62
CA VAL A 448 9.13 0.78 -1.60
C VAL A 448 7.89 1.42 -2.24
N PHE A 449 8.07 2.21 -3.29
CA PHE A 449 6.94 2.87 -3.96
C PHE A 449 6.00 1.88 -4.64
N PHE A 450 6.52 0.85 -5.33
CA PHE A 450 5.65 -0.19 -5.89
C PHE A 450 4.83 -0.90 -4.82
N THR A 451 5.44 -1.20 -3.68
CA THR A 451 4.72 -1.83 -2.57
C THR A 451 3.62 -0.92 -2.03
N LEU A 452 3.92 0.38 -1.81
CA LEU A 452 2.91 1.36 -1.37
C LEU A 452 1.77 1.51 -2.39
N VAL A 453 2.08 1.55 -3.68
CA VAL A 453 1.09 1.62 -4.77
C VAL A 453 0.19 0.37 -4.77
N VAL A 454 0.79 -0.82 -4.69
CA VAL A 454 0.02 -2.08 -4.67
C VAL A 454 -0.86 -2.16 -3.42
N MET A 455 -0.32 -1.78 -2.26
CA MET A 455 -1.10 -1.73 -1.00
C MET A 455 -2.27 -0.75 -1.10
N ALA A 456 -2.05 0.45 -1.64
CA ALA A 456 -3.09 1.45 -1.85
C ALA A 456 -4.21 0.91 -2.75
N LEU A 457 -3.86 0.32 -3.87
CA LEU A 457 -4.81 -0.22 -4.84
C LEU A 457 -5.55 -1.45 -4.30
N ALA A 458 -4.85 -2.37 -3.62
CA ALA A 458 -5.47 -3.53 -2.99
C ALA A 458 -6.45 -3.13 -1.88
N THR A 459 -6.09 -2.13 -1.07
CA THR A 459 -6.97 -1.59 -0.04
C THR A 459 -8.19 -0.91 -0.66
N ALA A 460 -7.98 -0.06 -1.67
CA ALA A 460 -9.07 0.62 -2.39
C ALA A 460 -10.03 -0.37 -3.06
N TYR A 461 -9.51 -1.46 -3.67
CA TYR A 461 -10.33 -2.52 -4.24
C TYR A 461 -11.23 -3.19 -3.20
N ARG A 462 -10.67 -3.54 -2.04
CA ARG A 462 -11.45 -4.14 -0.94
C ARG A 462 -12.55 -3.21 -0.45
N LEU A 463 -12.23 -1.92 -0.28
CA LEU A 463 -13.20 -0.90 0.08
C LEU A 463 -14.31 -0.74 -0.97
N TRP A 464 -13.96 -0.81 -2.25
CA TRP A 464 -14.92 -0.75 -3.34
C TRP A 464 -15.86 -1.98 -3.35
N LYS A 465 -15.31 -3.19 -3.19
CA LYS A 465 -16.11 -4.42 -3.08
C LYS A 465 -17.08 -4.38 -1.90
N GLU A 466 -16.64 -3.95 -0.74
CA GLU A 466 -17.51 -3.82 0.43
C GLU A 466 -18.65 -2.82 0.21
N ARG A 467 -18.43 -1.78 -0.61
CA ARG A 467 -19.49 -0.84 -0.98
C ARG A 467 -20.53 -1.45 -1.93
N GLU A 468 -20.10 -2.32 -2.84
CA GLU A 468 -21.03 -3.01 -3.76
C GLU A 468 -21.91 -4.03 -3.04
N GLU A 469 -21.38 -4.68 -2.00
CA GLU A 469 -22.08 -5.70 -1.23
C GLU A 469 -23.02 -5.15 -0.17
N LYS A 470 -22.87 -3.89 0.23
CA LYS A 470 -23.66 -3.24 1.29
C LYS A 470 -24.65 -2.23 0.73
N ALA A 471 -25.80 -2.11 1.44
CA ALA A 471 -26.75 -1.04 1.16
C ALA A 471 -26.10 0.34 1.27
N PRO A 472 -26.46 1.32 0.42
CA PRO A 472 -25.83 2.65 0.37
C PRO A 472 -25.86 3.44 1.69
N GLU A 473 -26.72 3.05 2.62
CA GLU A 473 -26.97 3.75 3.88
C GLU A 473 -26.07 3.31 5.05
N GLU A 474 -25.29 2.23 4.92
CA GLU A 474 -24.40 1.80 6.00
C GLU A 474 -23.10 2.57 6.01
N PRO A 475 -22.71 3.19 7.15
CA PRO A 475 -21.47 3.93 7.23
C PRO A 475 -20.26 2.99 7.07
N PHE A 476 -19.33 3.42 6.27
CA PHE A 476 -18.07 2.75 6.02
C PHE A 476 -17.27 2.66 7.33
N THR A 477 -17.10 1.50 7.91
CA THR A 477 -16.31 1.33 9.13
C THR A 477 -15.03 0.54 8.89
N VAL A 478 -13.91 1.11 9.33
CA VAL A 478 -12.56 0.50 9.32
C VAL A 478 -12.52 -0.84 10.08
N SER A 479 -13.54 -1.14 10.89
CA SER A 479 -13.65 -2.40 11.63
C SER A 479 -13.67 -3.64 10.72
N LEU A 480 -14.17 -3.52 9.51
CA LEU A 480 -14.22 -4.61 8.52
C LEU A 480 -12.84 -4.96 7.96
N LEU A 481 -11.91 -4.00 7.89
CA LEU A 481 -10.54 -4.24 7.46
C LEU A 481 -9.66 -4.88 8.55
N LYS A 482 -10.09 -4.88 9.82
CA LYS A 482 -9.29 -5.35 10.97
C LYS A 482 -8.99 -6.85 10.96
N GLY A 483 -9.69 -7.66 10.19
CA GLY A 483 -9.54 -9.12 10.18
C GLY A 483 -8.84 -9.72 8.94
N GLN A 484 -8.70 -8.97 7.85
CA GLN A 484 -8.28 -9.53 6.57
C GLN A 484 -6.96 -8.92 6.10
N GLY A 485 -5.83 -9.48 6.54
CA GLY A 485 -4.53 -9.17 5.95
C GLY A 485 -4.43 -9.64 4.49
N ALA A 486 -3.48 -9.06 3.73
CA ALA A 486 -3.27 -9.38 2.31
C ALA A 486 -3.16 -10.90 2.01
N ARG A 487 -2.66 -11.71 2.95
CA ARG A 487 -2.58 -13.17 2.80
C ARG A 487 -3.96 -13.84 2.84
N ALA A 488 -4.88 -13.35 3.67
CA ALA A 488 -6.24 -13.88 3.74
C ALA A 488 -7.00 -13.51 2.46
N TRP A 489 -6.94 -12.26 2.07
CA TRP A 489 -7.54 -11.77 0.82
C TRP A 489 -7.10 -12.57 -0.41
N ARG A 490 -5.78 -12.81 -0.58
CA ARG A 490 -5.27 -13.64 -1.68
C ARG A 490 -5.82 -15.06 -1.65
N ARG A 491 -6.04 -15.66 -0.46
CA ARG A 491 -6.62 -17.01 -0.32
C ARG A 491 -8.09 -17.04 -0.69
N GLU A 492 -8.84 -16.04 -0.28
CA GLU A 492 -10.27 -15.90 -0.59
C GLU A 492 -10.48 -15.80 -2.09
N LEU A 493 -9.79 -14.88 -2.75
CA LEU A 493 -9.86 -14.72 -4.21
C LEU A 493 -9.47 -16.00 -4.97
N LYS A 494 -8.48 -16.73 -4.48
CA LYS A 494 -8.11 -18.02 -5.06
C LYS A 494 -9.22 -19.06 -4.88
N ALA A 495 -9.90 -19.07 -3.73
CA ALA A 495 -11.01 -19.98 -3.47
C ALA A 495 -12.24 -19.66 -4.34
N GLU A 496 -12.59 -18.39 -4.50
CA GLU A 496 -13.73 -17.92 -5.32
C GLU A 496 -13.59 -18.29 -6.80
N ASN A 497 -12.36 -18.44 -7.27
CA ASN A 497 -12.07 -18.68 -8.69
C ASN A 497 -11.66 -20.14 -8.98
N ARG A 498 -11.76 -21.05 -8.00
CA ARG A 498 -11.31 -22.43 -8.15
C ARG A 498 -11.98 -23.18 -9.29
N ASP A 499 -13.27 -22.95 -9.49
CA ASP A 499 -14.10 -23.67 -10.47
C ASP A 499 -14.39 -22.82 -11.72
N LYS A 500 -13.56 -21.80 -11.98
CA LYS A 500 -13.67 -20.94 -13.16
C LYS A 500 -12.51 -21.13 -14.12
N VAL A 501 -12.79 -20.91 -15.40
CA VAL A 501 -11.80 -20.89 -16.49
C VAL A 501 -11.82 -19.58 -17.21
N ILE A 502 -10.65 -19.12 -17.66
CA ILE A 502 -10.49 -18.02 -18.61
C ILE A 502 -10.21 -18.60 -19.98
N VAL A 503 -10.99 -18.17 -20.97
CA VAL A 503 -10.90 -18.63 -22.36
C VAL A 503 -10.55 -17.45 -23.25
N PHE A 504 -9.54 -17.62 -24.11
CA PHE A 504 -9.10 -16.61 -25.07
C PHE A 504 -9.52 -17.01 -26.48
N VAL A 505 -10.11 -16.07 -27.20
CA VAL A 505 -10.48 -16.19 -28.60
C VAL A 505 -10.15 -14.88 -29.31
N GLN A 506 -9.15 -14.89 -30.20
CA GLN A 506 -8.67 -13.70 -30.91
C GLN A 506 -8.29 -12.56 -29.94
N GLU A 507 -8.99 -11.42 -30.03
CA GLU A 507 -8.75 -10.23 -29.20
C GLU A 507 -9.66 -10.20 -27.95
N HIS A 508 -10.43 -11.27 -27.70
CA HIS A 508 -11.39 -11.34 -26.61
C HIS A 508 -11.06 -12.46 -25.64
N TYR A 509 -11.48 -12.28 -24.40
CA TYR A 509 -11.51 -13.36 -23.42
C TYR A 509 -12.84 -13.38 -22.69
N GLY A 510 -13.21 -14.57 -22.22
CA GLY A 510 -14.38 -14.76 -21.37
C GLY A 510 -14.02 -15.57 -20.14
N ILE A 511 -14.79 -15.41 -19.09
CA ILE A 511 -14.65 -16.16 -17.84
C ILE A 511 -15.94 -16.92 -17.58
N PHE A 512 -15.78 -18.23 -17.40
CA PHE A 512 -16.88 -19.15 -17.25
C PHE A 512 -16.63 -20.09 -16.07
N HIS A 513 -17.68 -20.50 -15.40
CA HIS A 513 -17.60 -21.67 -14.54
C HIS A 513 -17.26 -22.90 -15.41
N VAL A 514 -16.48 -23.85 -14.86
CA VAL A 514 -16.08 -25.06 -15.60
C VAL A 514 -17.30 -25.81 -16.16
N ALA A 515 -18.41 -25.83 -15.41
CA ALA A 515 -19.65 -26.44 -15.87
C ALA A 515 -20.29 -25.67 -17.05
N GLU A 516 -20.27 -24.32 -17.03
CA GLU A 516 -20.75 -23.48 -18.16
C GLU A 516 -19.89 -23.72 -19.40
N PHE A 517 -18.56 -23.68 -19.25
CA PHE A 517 -17.63 -23.97 -20.35
C PHE A 517 -17.90 -25.35 -20.96
N SER A 518 -18.14 -26.35 -20.12
CA SER A 518 -18.43 -27.70 -20.58
C SER A 518 -19.74 -27.79 -21.36
N VAL A 519 -20.79 -27.10 -20.93
CA VAL A 519 -22.07 -26.99 -21.66
C VAL A 519 -21.86 -26.30 -23.00
N LEU A 520 -21.18 -25.13 -22.99
CA LEU A 520 -20.91 -24.34 -24.21
C LEU A 520 -20.11 -25.16 -25.24
N ALA A 521 -19.12 -25.93 -24.78
CA ALA A 521 -18.29 -26.79 -25.63
C ALA A 521 -18.94 -28.13 -26.01
N GLY A 522 -20.19 -28.39 -25.63
CA GLY A 522 -20.88 -29.66 -25.90
C GLY A 522 -20.24 -30.86 -25.20
N LEU A 523 -19.45 -30.65 -24.14
CA LEU A 523 -18.78 -31.72 -23.40
C LEU A 523 -19.73 -32.39 -22.43
N ARG A 524 -19.64 -33.74 -22.30
CA ARG A 524 -20.43 -34.47 -21.33
C ARG A 524 -19.87 -34.31 -19.91
N ILE A 525 -20.63 -33.64 -19.05
CA ILE A 525 -20.27 -33.46 -17.63
C ILE A 525 -20.61 -34.77 -16.91
N ARG A 526 -19.61 -35.62 -16.61
CA ARG A 526 -19.82 -36.91 -15.96
C ARG A 526 -19.61 -36.90 -14.45
N ALA A 527 -18.83 -36.02 -13.88
CA ALA A 527 -18.32 -36.19 -12.51
C ALA A 527 -18.87 -35.22 -11.47
N MET A 528 -19.21 -33.98 -11.79
CA MET A 528 -19.52 -32.97 -10.78
C MET A 528 -20.93 -32.36 -10.86
N GLY A 529 -21.69 -32.66 -11.89
CA GLY A 529 -23.00 -32.04 -12.08
C GLY A 529 -22.85 -30.52 -12.37
N ILE A 530 -23.96 -29.91 -12.75
CA ILE A 530 -24.04 -28.43 -12.86
C ILE A 530 -24.43 -27.89 -11.49
N PRO A 531 -23.68 -26.95 -10.89
CA PRO A 531 -24.09 -26.29 -9.66
C PRO A 531 -25.51 -25.71 -9.77
N PRO A 532 -26.37 -25.87 -8.75
CA PRO A 532 -27.77 -25.44 -8.82
C PRO A 532 -27.94 -23.95 -9.18
N GLU A 533 -27.00 -23.11 -8.76
CA GLU A 533 -26.96 -21.68 -9.03
C GLU A 533 -26.78 -21.33 -10.51
N LEU A 534 -26.24 -22.23 -11.31
CA LEU A 534 -26.06 -22.06 -12.74
C LEU A 534 -27.28 -22.44 -13.57
N GLY A 535 -28.22 -23.16 -12.97
CA GLY A 535 -29.43 -23.63 -13.65
C GLY A 535 -29.22 -24.86 -14.56
N SER A 536 -30.13 -25.09 -15.47
CA SER A 536 -30.04 -26.19 -16.46
C SER A 536 -29.10 -25.82 -17.62
N PRO A 537 -28.64 -26.81 -18.43
CA PRO A 537 -27.92 -26.52 -19.67
C PRO A 537 -28.60 -25.53 -20.60
N ALA A 538 -29.94 -25.57 -20.68
CA ALA A 538 -30.71 -24.63 -21.48
C ALA A 538 -30.67 -23.20 -20.92
N ASP A 539 -30.69 -23.05 -19.58
CA ASP A 539 -30.54 -21.75 -18.92
C ASP A 539 -29.15 -21.15 -19.15
N ILE A 540 -28.12 -21.98 -19.13
CA ILE A 540 -26.74 -21.56 -19.42
C ILE A 540 -26.64 -21.04 -20.86
N LEU A 541 -27.14 -21.79 -21.85
CA LEU A 541 -27.13 -21.37 -23.25
C LEU A 541 -27.93 -20.08 -23.46
N ALA A 542 -29.11 -20.01 -22.86
CA ALA A 542 -29.97 -18.81 -22.97
C ALA A 542 -29.31 -17.55 -22.40
N ARG A 543 -28.52 -17.67 -21.36
CA ARG A 543 -27.74 -16.55 -20.76
C ARG A 543 -26.82 -15.87 -21.75
N TYR A 544 -26.26 -16.63 -22.68
CA TYR A 544 -25.38 -16.13 -23.75
C TYR A 544 -26.08 -15.93 -25.09
N GLY A 545 -27.41 -15.97 -25.11
CA GLY A 545 -28.19 -15.80 -26.34
C GLY A 545 -28.08 -16.98 -27.33
N LEU A 546 -27.77 -18.18 -26.82
CA LEU A 546 -27.58 -19.40 -27.61
C LEU A 546 -28.81 -20.31 -27.50
N SER A 547 -29.08 -21.06 -28.55
CA SER A 547 -30.11 -22.09 -28.57
C SER A 547 -29.51 -23.45 -28.19
N PRO A 548 -30.27 -24.32 -27.51
CA PRO A 548 -29.84 -25.68 -27.16
C PRO A 548 -29.44 -26.52 -28.35
#